data_546f7168cda1c7aad3bad258bc8346cf
#
_entry.id   546f7168cda1c7aad3bad258bc8346cf
#
_cell.length_a   1.000
_cell.length_b   1.000
_cell.length_c   1.000
_cell.angle_alpha   90.00
_cell.angle_beta   90.00
_cell.angle_gamma   90.00
#
_symmetry.space_group_name_H-M   'P 1'
#
loop_
_entity.id
_entity.type
_entity.pdbx_description
1 polymer ?
#
loop_
_entity_poly.entity_id
_entity_poly.type
_entity_poly.pdbx_seq_one_letter_code
_entity_poly.pdbx_strand_id
1 'polypeptide(L)'
;MTTCYDLVVRGGTVIAPELGLHGIADVAIADGRIAAVGRDLAAERVGRTIDASGLIVTAGWVDLHVHVYPGVSHYGVDADPHCLMRGVTTAVDTGSAGADTLVGFRRYVIEQVETRVFFYCNISTIGMVSPDVNELEDLRYANVERTVRTCMEHPERLVGIKVRLSRRIVGDNGLAPLYRAREAADRLGLPLMVHPSDPWGSLDEVLGVLRRGDVFTHCFHGRGENILDDGGEIRPC
;
A
#
# COMPACT_ATOMS: atom_id res chain seq x y z
N MET A 1 16.79 -36.57 12.01
CA MET A 1 15.83 -36.11 10.97
C MET A 1 16.65 -35.61 9.81
N THR A 2 16.36 -36.09 8.61
CA THR A 2 17.07 -35.68 7.38
C THR A 2 16.75 -34.24 7.06
N THR A 3 17.76 -33.38 7.02
CA THR A 3 17.57 -31.97 6.69
C THR A 3 17.47 -31.80 5.18
N CYS A 4 16.26 -31.49 4.69
CA CYS A 4 15.98 -31.27 3.27
C CYS A 4 15.48 -29.86 3.04
N TYR A 5 16.01 -29.19 2.01
CA TYR A 5 15.54 -27.85 1.59
C TYR A 5 15.15 -27.90 0.12
N ASP A 6 14.08 -27.18 -0.22
CA ASP A 6 13.63 -27.02 -1.61
C ASP A 6 14.56 -26.07 -2.36
N LEU A 7 15.01 -25.02 -1.68
CA LEU A 7 15.89 -23.99 -2.22
C LEU A 7 16.85 -23.51 -1.15
N VAL A 8 18.12 -23.28 -1.53
CA VAL A 8 19.09 -22.55 -0.70
C VAL A 8 19.66 -21.40 -1.52
N VAL A 9 19.59 -20.19 -0.99
CA VAL A 9 20.29 -18.99 -1.49
C VAL A 9 21.59 -18.89 -0.71
N ARG A 10 22.75 -18.99 -1.39
CA ARG A 10 24.05 -19.12 -0.75
C ARG A 10 24.93 -17.90 -0.89
N GLY A 11 25.64 -17.55 0.19
CA GLY A 11 26.78 -16.65 0.17
C GLY A 11 26.45 -15.18 -0.07
N GLY A 12 25.18 -14.78 0.00
CA GLY A 12 24.75 -13.39 -0.17
C GLY A 12 24.94 -12.56 1.08
N THR A 13 25.00 -11.23 0.91
CA THR A 13 24.90 -10.30 2.05
C THR A 13 23.43 -10.21 2.46
N VAL A 14 23.06 -10.96 3.48
CA VAL A 14 21.69 -10.96 4.02
C VAL A 14 21.48 -9.73 4.88
N ILE A 15 20.41 -8.98 4.60
CA ILE A 15 19.95 -7.84 5.39
C ILE A 15 18.56 -8.20 5.94
N ALA A 16 18.49 -8.49 7.23
CA ALA A 16 17.28 -8.86 7.96
C ALA A 16 17.30 -8.18 9.35
N PRO A 17 16.88 -6.90 9.43
CA PRO A 17 16.96 -6.11 10.66
C PRO A 17 16.19 -6.73 11.83
N GLU A 18 15.06 -7.38 11.54
CA GLU A 18 14.23 -8.08 12.52
C GLU A 18 14.97 -9.26 13.19
N LEU A 19 15.98 -9.81 12.55
CA LEU A 19 16.88 -10.85 13.09
C LEU A 19 18.19 -10.28 13.62
N GLY A 20 18.39 -8.95 13.55
CA GLY A 20 19.67 -8.31 13.85
C GLY A 20 20.80 -8.73 12.88
N LEU A 21 20.46 -9.22 11.69
CA LEU A 21 21.42 -9.78 10.73
C LEU A 21 21.74 -8.77 9.62
N HIS A 22 23.04 -8.50 9.46
CA HIS A 22 23.61 -7.80 8.31
C HIS A 22 24.98 -8.40 8.01
N GLY A 23 25.06 -9.33 7.08
CA GLY A 23 26.31 -10.02 6.74
C GLY A 23 26.14 -11.22 5.83
N ILE A 24 27.24 -11.86 5.49
CA ILE A 24 27.24 -13.05 4.62
C ILE A 24 26.53 -14.20 5.33
N ALA A 25 25.50 -14.72 4.69
CA ALA A 25 24.75 -15.88 5.16
C ALA A 25 24.06 -16.62 4.00
N ASP A 26 23.60 -17.83 4.29
CA ASP A 26 22.71 -18.61 3.46
C ASP A 26 21.28 -18.47 3.96
N VAL A 27 20.31 -18.56 3.05
CA VAL A 27 18.88 -18.63 3.36
C VAL A 27 18.34 -19.94 2.78
N ALA A 28 17.83 -20.79 3.64
CA ALA A 28 17.22 -22.08 3.25
C ALA A 28 15.71 -22.01 3.32
N ILE A 29 15.06 -22.57 2.31
CA ILE A 29 13.61 -22.58 2.13
C ILE A 29 13.13 -24.04 2.04
N ALA A 30 12.09 -24.36 2.80
CA ALA A 30 11.36 -25.60 2.74
C ALA A 30 9.86 -25.33 2.84
N ASP A 31 9.06 -26.05 2.08
CA ASP A 31 7.60 -25.91 2.06
C ASP A 31 7.12 -24.45 1.88
N GLY A 32 7.82 -23.68 1.01
CA GLY A 32 7.50 -22.29 0.71
C GLY A 32 7.76 -21.30 1.85
N ARG A 33 8.53 -21.71 2.90
CA ARG A 33 8.88 -20.87 4.06
C ARG A 33 10.38 -20.82 4.27
N ILE A 34 10.86 -19.73 4.86
CA ILE A 34 12.24 -19.66 5.34
C ILE A 34 12.39 -20.65 6.51
N ALA A 35 13.19 -21.70 6.29
CA ALA A 35 13.43 -22.75 7.27
C ALA A 35 14.67 -22.48 8.14
N ALA A 36 15.71 -21.84 7.56
CA ALA A 36 16.92 -21.49 8.27
C ALA A 36 17.61 -20.28 7.62
N VAL A 37 18.29 -19.49 8.45
CA VAL A 37 19.21 -18.42 8.02
C VAL A 37 20.50 -18.59 8.83
N GLY A 38 21.64 -18.65 8.17
CA GLY A 38 22.93 -18.82 8.84
C GLY A 38 24.08 -19.03 7.86
N ARG A 39 25.27 -19.20 8.37
CA ARG A 39 26.46 -19.48 7.54
C ARG A 39 26.57 -21.00 7.30
N ASP A 40 27.02 -21.37 6.10
CA ASP A 40 27.37 -22.74 5.74
C ASP A 40 26.27 -23.76 6.10
N LEU A 41 25.02 -23.45 5.77
CA LEU A 41 23.89 -24.33 6.09
C LEU A 41 24.10 -25.70 5.48
N ALA A 42 24.26 -26.70 6.35
CA ALA A 42 24.36 -28.08 5.95
C ALA A 42 22.96 -28.67 5.65
N ALA A 43 22.88 -29.45 4.59
CA ALA A 43 21.68 -30.20 4.24
C ALA A 43 22.07 -31.56 3.59
N GLU A 44 21.30 -32.58 3.86
CA GLU A 44 21.48 -33.90 3.20
C GLU A 44 20.97 -33.84 1.75
N ARG A 45 19.96 -33.00 1.50
CA ARG A 45 19.39 -32.77 0.18
C ARG A 45 18.98 -31.34 -0.03
N VAL A 46 19.30 -30.76 -1.20
CA VAL A 46 18.86 -29.45 -1.65
C VAL A 46 18.26 -29.61 -3.04
N GLY A 47 17.02 -29.16 -3.24
CA GLY A 47 16.35 -29.22 -4.53
C GLY A 47 16.97 -28.25 -5.55
N ARG A 48 17.19 -27.01 -5.15
CA ARG A 48 17.80 -25.96 -5.98
C ARG A 48 18.73 -25.07 -5.14
N THR A 49 19.83 -24.63 -5.74
CA THR A 49 20.73 -23.63 -5.14
C THR A 49 20.80 -22.39 -6.02
N ILE A 50 20.75 -21.21 -5.39
CA ILE A 50 21.06 -19.91 -6.02
C ILE A 50 22.36 -19.42 -5.40
N ASP A 51 23.38 -19.19 -6.22
CA ASP A 51 24.59 -18.49 -5.79
C ASP A 51 24.30 -17.00 -5.73
N ALA A 52 24.35 -16.42 -4.53
CA ALA A 52 24.14 -15.00 -4.28
C ALA A 52 25.46 -14.31 -3.86
N SER A 53 26.62 -14.91 -4.13
CA SER A 53 27.92 -14.33 -3.83
C SER A 53 28.05 -12.93 -4.43
N GLY A 54 28.34 -11.93 -3.60
CA GLY A 54 28.43 -10.52 -4.00
C GLY A 54 27.08 -9.81 -4.21
N LEU A 55 25.96 -10.50 -3.98
CA LEU A 55 24.60 -9.93 -4.07
C LEU A 55 24.05 -9.61 -2.67
N ILE A 56 23.06 -8.72 -2.65
CA ILE A 56 22.27 -8.43 -1.45
C ILE A 56 21.03 -9.35 -1.47
N VAL A 57 20.74 -9.95 -0.32
CA VAL A 57 19.56 -10.79 -0.09
C VAL A 57 18.72 -10.16 1.00
N THR A 58 17.47 -9.85 0.69
CA THR A 58 16.50 -9.28 1.63
C THR A 58 15.21 -10.09 1.61
N ALA A 59 14.35 -9.89 2.60
CA ALA A 59 12.94 -10.24 2.46
C ALA A 59 12.34 -9.51 1.25
N GLY A 60 11.27 -10.04 0.66
CA GLY A 60 10.54 -9.35 -0.39
C GLY A 60 10.04 -7.99 0.11
N TRP A 61 10.19 -6.97 -0.72
CA TRP A 61 9.85 -5.61 -0.33
C TRP A 61 8.34 -5.41 -0.28
N VAL A 62 7.93 -4.45 0.56
CA VAL A 62 6.56 -4.00 0.68
C VAL A 62 6.48 -2.57 0.16
N ASP A 63 5.73 -2.35 -0.93
CA ASP A 63 5.41 -1.02 -1.40
C ASP A 63 4.07 -0.60 -0.82
N LEU A 64 4.08 0.47 -0.02
CA LEU A 64 2.91 0.95 0.71
C LEU A 64 2.03 1.90 -0.10
N HIS A 65 2.45 2.27 -1.34
CA HIS A 65 1.69 3.22 -2.15
C HIS A 65 1.85 2.98 -3.65
N VAL A 66 0.98 2.14 -4.19
CA VAL A 66 0.89 1.89 -5.63
C VAL A 66 -0.54 2.10 -6.14
N HIS A 67 -0.68 2.11 -7.48
CA HIS A 67 -1.96 2.05 -8.16
C HIS A 67 -1.88 0.90 -9.19
N VAL A 68 -2.56 -0.21 -8.91
CA VAL A 68 -2.45 -1.45 -9.70
C VAL A 68 -3.81 -1.91 -10.24
N TYR A 69 -4.59 -0.96 -10.76
CA TYR A 69 -5.85 -1.25 -11.44
C TYR A 69 -5.78 -0.79 -12.91
N PRO A 70 -4.98 -1.50 -13.76
CA PRO A 70 -4.78 -1.12 -15.15
C PRO A 70 -6.09 -1.10 -15.93
N GLY A 71 -6.23 -0.14 -16.83
CA GLY A 71 -7.40 0.02 -17.69
C GLY A 71 -8.64 0.62 -17.00
N VAL A 72 -8.62 0.78 -15.68
CA VAL A 72 -9.71 1.43 -14.90
C VAL A 72 -9.19 2.66 -14.18
N SER A 73 -8.15 2.53 -13.36
CA SER A 73 -7.51 3.70 -12.76
C SER A 73 -6.55 4.36 -13.75
N HIS A 74 -6.62 5.68 -13.86
CA HIS A 74 -5.73 6.44 -14.77
C HIS A 74 -4.24 6.40 -14.40
N TYR A 75 -3.88 5.97 -13.19
CA TYR A 75 -2.50 5.67 -12.77
C TYR A 75 -2.20 4.18 -12.74
N GLY A 76 -3.20 3.33 -13.12
CA GLY A 76 -3.08 1.89 -12.96
C GLY A 76 -1.98 1.27 -13.81
N VAL A 77 -1.08 0.53 -13.18
CA VAL A 77 -0.05 -0.30 -13.81
C VAL A 77 -0.28 -1.77 -13.46
N ASP A 78 0.28 -2.67 -14.27
CA ASP A 78 0.24 -4.11 -13.97
C ASP A 78 1.12 -4.43 -12.75
N ALA A 79 0.57 -5.16 -11.77
CA ALA A 79 1.25 -5.43 -10.51
C ALA A 79 2.52 -6.27 -10.69
N ASP A 80 2.47 -7.41 -11.37
CA ASP A 80 3.61 -8.31 -11.46
C ASP A 80 4.81 -7.69 -12.19
N PRO A 81 4.68 -7.06 -13.37
CA PRO A 81 5.81 -6.41 -14.03
C PRO A 81 6.40 -5.22 -13.27
N HIS A 82 5.56 -4.46 -12.55
CA HIS A 82 5.99 -3.22 -11.90
C HIS A 82 6.35 -3.40 -10.42
N CYS A 83 5.82 -4.44 -9.76
CA CYS A 83 6.11 -4.76 -8.36
C CYS A 83 6.96 -6.02 -8.25
N LEU A 84 6.40 -7.22 -8.49
CA LEU A 84 7.06 -8.49 -8.24
C LEU A 84 8.40 -8.63 -8.99
N MET A 85 8.44 -8.31 -10.27
CA MET A 85 9.68 -8.36 -11.07
C MET A 85 10.74 -7.32 -10.64
N ARG A 86 10.40 -6.43 -9.74
CA ARG A 86 11.30 -5.44 -9.12
C ARG A 86 11.64 -5.75 -7.67
N GLY A 87 11.23 -6.93 -7.17
CA GLY A 87 11.50 -7.38 -5.80
C GLY A 87 10.42 -6.96 -4.78
N VAL A 88 9.38 -6.25 -5.19
CA VAL A 88 8.23 -5.90 -4.36
C VAL A 88 7.24 -7.05 -4.36
N THR A 89 7.25 -7.88 -3.33
CA THR A 89 6.39 -9.07 -3.22
C THR A 89 5.03 -8.76 -2.63
N THR A 90 4.90 -7.61 -1.97
CA THR A 90 3.65 -7.14 -1.39
C THR A 90 3.46 -5.66 -1.76
N ALA A 91 2.30 -5.34 -2.31
CA ALA A 91 1.95 -3.98 -2.73
C ALA A 91 0.63 -3.56 -2.08
N VAL A 92 0.51 -2.27 -1.75
CA VAL A 92 -0.72 -1.69 -1.21
C VAL A 92 -1.27 -0.69 -2.22
N ASP A 93 -2.36 -1.07 -2.90
CA ASP A 93 -3.10 -0.14 -3.75
C ASP A 93 -3.79 0.93 -2.91
N THR A 94 -3.53 2.18 -3.21
CA THR A 94 -3.98 3.29 -2.37
C THR A 94 -5.21 3.99 -2.92
N GLY A 95 -6.23 3.19 -3.21
CA GLY A 95 -7.55 3.68 -3.56
C GLY A 95 -7.78 3.87 -5.05
N SER A 96 -7.20 3.04 -5.89
CA SER A 96 -7.55 2.98 -7.32
C SER A 96 -9.02 2.63 -7.51
N ALA A 97 -9.55 1.73 -6.66
CA ALA A 97 -10.96 1.34 -6.65
C ALA A 97 -11.74 2.01 -5.51
N GLY A 98 -12.98 2.35 -5.79
CA GLY A 98 -14.03 2.66 -4.82
C GLY A 98 -15.12 1.60 -4.82
N ALA A 99 -16.18 1.79 -4.04
CA ALA A 99 -17.21 0.78 -3.82
C ALA A 99 -17.85 0.23 -5.12
N ASP A 100 -17.97 1.05 -6.17
CA ASP A 100 -18.59 0.64 -7.44
C ASP A 100 -17.66 -0.18 -8.34
N THR A 101 -16.33 -0.06 -8.14
CA THR A 101 -15.31 -0.70 -8.97
C THR A 101 -14.52 -1.78 -8.22
N LEU A 102 -14.75 -1.93 -6.90
CA LEU A 102 -14.00 -2.84 -6.04
C LEU A 102 -14.13 -4.31 -6.43
N VAL A 103 -15.33 -4.76 -6.77
CA VAL A 103 -15.56 -6.16 -7.17
C VAL A 103 -14.75 -6.51 -8.42
N GLY A 104 -14.72 -5.60 -9.40
CA GLY A 104 -13.89 -5.75 -10.60
C GLY A 104 -12.39 -5.77 -10.28
N PHE A 105 -11.93 -4.88 -9.40
CA PHE A 105 -10.54 -4.83 -8.95
C PHE A 105 -10.12 -6.15 -8.29
N ARG A 106 -10.92 -6.66 -7.37
CA ARG A 106 -10.64 -7.96 -6.73
C ARG A 106 -10.56 -9.09 -7.75
N ARG A 107 -11.61 -9.25 -8.56
CA ARG A 107 -11.77 -10.40 -9.46
C ARG A 107 -10.76 -10.42 -10.60
N TYR A 108 -10.48 -9.25 -11.18
CA TYR A 108 -9.71 -9.16 -12.41
C TYR A 108 -8.26 -8.70 -12.22
N VAL A 109 -7.90 -8.28 -10.99
CA VAL A 109 -6.52 -7.90 -10.65
C VAL A 109 -6.04 -8.72 -9.45
N ILE A 110 -6.58 -8.49 -8.25
CA ILE A 110 -6.03 -9.05 -7.00
C ILE A 110 -5.97 -10.58 -7.02
N GLU A 111 -6.98 -11.23 -7.60
CA GLU A 111 -7.09 -12.69 -7.69
C GLU A 111 -6.32 -13.28 -8.88
N GLN A 112 -5.74 -12.45 -9.76
CA GLN A 112 -5.08 -12.89 -10.98
C GLN A 112 -3.55 -12.69 -10.96
N VAL A 113 -3.02 -11.90 -10.01
CA VAL A 113 -1.60 -11.58 -9.94
C VAL A 113 -0.89 -12.38 -8.86
N GLU A 114 0.41 -12.64 -9.06
CA GLU A 114 1.28 -13.29 -8.09
C GLU A 114 1.72 -12.31 -6.98
N THR A 115 1.80 -11.01 -7.28
CA THR A 115 2.06 -9.96 -6.29
C THR A 115 0.97 -9.99 -5.23
N ARG A 116 1.34 -10.03 -3.95
CA ARG A 116 0.36 -9.93 -2.87
C ARG A 116 -0.15 -8.50 -2.78
N VAL A 117 -1.36 -8.24 -3.29
CA VAL A 117 -1.95 -6.90 -3.27
C VAL A 117 -2.91 -6.76 -2.09
N PHE A 118 -2.67 -5.75 -1.24
CA PHE A 118 -3.61 -5.18 -0.29
C PHE A 118 -4.16 -3.87 -0.85
N PHE A 119 -5.25 -3.33 -0.26
CA PHE A 119 -5.81 -2.09 -0.80
C PHE A 119 -6.51 -1.23 0.26
N TYR A 120 -6.45 0.08 0.02
CA TYR A 120 -7.38 1.05 0.59
C TYR A 120 -8.58 1.20 -0.35
N CYS A 121 -9.80 1.25 0.19
CA CYS A 121 -10.98 1.58 -0.60
C CYS A 121 -11.12 3.11 -0.69
N ASN A 122 -11.22 3.66 -1.91
CA ASN A 122 -11.48 5.08 -2.08
C ASN A 122 -12.88 5.43 -1.58
N ILE A 123 -13.00 6.56 -0.84
CA ILE A 123 -14.31 7.06 -0.41
C ILE A 123 -15.17 7.48 -1.60
N SER A 124 -14.55 7.88 -2.70
CA SER A 124 -15.26 8.01 -3.98
C SER A 124 -15.63 6.64 -4.49
N THR A 125 -16.94 6.37 -4.62
CA THR A 125 -17.42 5.06 -5.03
C THR A 125 -16.94 4.63 -6.40
N ILE A 126 -16.65 5.56 -7.29
CA ILE A 126 -16.11 5.28 -8.63
C ILE A 126 -14.60 5.00 -8.63
N GLY A 127 -13.88 5.36 -7.55
CA GLY A 127 -12.42 5.31 -7.52
C GLY A 127 -11.78 6.33 -8.48
N MET A 128 -10.58 6.03 -8.96
CA MET A 128 -9.75 6.94 -9.77
C MET A 128 -9.89 6.65 -11.27
N VAL A 129 -11.09 6.70 -11.82
CA VAL A 129 -11.41 6.21 -13.18
C VAL A 129 -10.86 7.07 -14.32
N SER A 130 -10.69 8.39 -14.12
CA SER A 130 -10.22 9.29 -15.18
C SER A 130 -9.55 10.53 -14.61
N PRO A 131 -8.50 11.07 -15.27
CA PRO A 131 -7.92 12.35 -14.88
C PRO A 131 -8.85 13.54 -15.14
N ASP A 132 -9.85 13.36 -16.02
CA ASP A 132 -10.82 14.40 -16.39
C ASP A 132 -12.07 14.37 -15.51
N VAL A 133 -12.25 13.29 -14.74
CA VAL A 133 -13.29 13.17 -13.73
C VAL A 133 -12.68 13.43 -12.36
N ASN A 134 -13.01 14.58 -11.80
CA ASN A 134 -12.63 14.92 -10.43
C ASN A 134 -13.52 14.10 -9.48
N GLU A 135 -13.03 12.96 -9.03
CA GLU A 135 -13.82 11.89 -8.42
C GLU A 135 -14.55 12.26 -7.13
N LEU A 136 -14.30 13.47 -6.58
CA LEU A 136 -14.97 13.99 -5.39
C LEU A 136 -15.59 15.38 -5.60
N GLU A 137 -15.60 15.90 -6.82
CA GLU A 137 -16.31 17.13 -7.19
C GLU A 137 -17.82 16.94 -7.06
N ASP A 138 -18.33 15.79 -7.45
CA ASP A 138 -19.70 15.39 -7.10
C ASP A 138 -19.71 14.64 -5.76
N LEU A 139 -20.15 15.31 -4.72
CA LEU A 139 -20.15 14.77 -3.36
C LEU A 139 -21.05 13.51 -3.20
N ARG A 140 -21.93 13.22 -4.17
CA ARG A 140 -22.69 11.97 -4.19
C ARG A 140 -21.82 10.73 -4.28
N TYR A 141 -20.64 10.84 -4.90
CA TYR A 141 -19.66 9.75 -4.96
C TYR A 141 -18.99 9.49 -3.61
N ALA A 142 -18.82 10.47 -2.73
CA ALA A 142 -18.34 10.24 -1.37
C ALA A 142 -19.44 9.62 -0.49
N ASN A 143 -19.87 8.41 -0.84
CA ASN A 143 -21.02 7.74 -0.24
C ASN A 143 -20.59 6.79 0.87
N VAL A 144 -20.71 7.24 2.12
CA VAL A 144 -20.31 6.50 3.32
C VAL A 144 -21.03 5.14 3.42
N GLU A 145 -22.37 5.12 3.27
CA GLU A 145 -23.15 3.89 3.43
C GLU A 145 -22.74 2.82 2.43
N ARG A 146 -22.56 3.23 1.17
CA ARG A 146 -22.17 2.30 0.11
C ARG A 146 -20.75 1.80 0.31
N THR A 147 -19.82 2.69 0.68
CA THR A 147 -18.41 2.32 0.96
C THR A 147 -18.33 1.35 2.12
N VAL A 148 -18.98 1.66 3.25
CA VAL A 148 -18.98 0.78 4.43
C VAL A 148 -19.56 -0.59 4.10
N ARG A 149 -20.72 -0.64 3.45
CA ARG A 149 -21.36 -1.91 3.07
C ARG A 149 -20.44 -2.74 2.18
N THR A 150 -19.92 -2.16 1.10
CA THR A 150 -19.03 -2.90 0.18
C THR A 150 -17.75 -3.37 0.85
N CYS A 151 -17.16 -2.57 1.73
CA CYS A 151 -15.97 -2.97 2.50
C CYS A 151 -16.28 -4.11 3.48
N MET A 152 -17.45 -4.13 4.10
CA MET A 152 -17.88 -5.24 4.98
C MET A 152 -18.16 -6.53 4.21
N GLU A 153 -18.68 -6.42 2.99
CA GLU A 153 -18.90 -7.58 2.10
C GLU A 153 -17.57 -8.15 1.54
N HIS A 154 -16.52 -7.33 1.51
CA HIS A 154 -15.22 -7.66 0.92
C HIS A 154 -14.03 -7.24 1.80
N PRO A 155 -13.92 -7.79 3.02
CA PRO A 155 -12.90 -7.37 3.99
C PRO A 155 -11.50 -7.89 3.68
N GLU A 156 -11.38 -8.92 2.81
CA GLU A 156 -10.11 -9.58 2.57
C GLU A 156 -9.12 -8.63 1.89
N ARG A 157 -7.95 -8.46 2.49
CA ARG A 157 -6.86 -7.59 2.01
C ARG A 157 -7.18 -6.09 2.05
N LEU A 158 -8.35 -5.68 2.57
CA LEU A 158 -8.68 -4.28 2.86
C LEU A 158 -7.86 -3.80 4.07
N VAL A 159 -7.16 -2.67 3.92
CA VAL A 159 -6.32 -2.11 4.98
C VAL A 159 -6.75 -0.72 5.44
N GLY A 160 -7.70 -0.07 4.77
CA GLY A 160 -8.19 1.23 5.17
C GLY A 160 -9.08 1.92 4.14
N ILE A 161 -9.40 3.17 4.43
CA ILE A 161 -10.15 4.07 3.54
C ILE A 161 -9.20 5.13 3.00
N LYS A 162 -9.32 5.45 1.71
CA LYS A 162 -8.55 6.50 1.03
C LYS A 162 -9.42 7.69 0.71
N VAL A 163 -8.82 8.89 0.88
CA VAL A 163 -9.39 10.14 0.35
C VAL A 163 -8.30 10.98 -0.32
N ARG A 164 -8.65 11.64 -1.43
CA ARG A 164 -7.80 12.62 -2.12
C ARG A 164 -8.41 14.01 -1.96
N LEU A 165 -7.60 14.98 -1.47
CA LEU A 165 -8.09 16.30 -1.07
C LEU A 165 -7.57 17.47 -1.92
N SER A 166 -6.88 17.18 -3.05
CA SER A 166 -6.47 18.27 -3.94
C SER A 166 -7.69 19.06 -4.41
N ARG A 167 -7.61 20.39 -4.43
CA ARG A 167 -8.71 21.28 -4.84
C ARG A 167 -9.35 20.88 -6.14
N ARG A 168 -8.53 20.51 -7.14
CA ARG A 168 -9.03 19.99 -8.42
C ARG A 168 -9.91 18.77 -8.27
N ILE A 169 -9.66 17.90 -7.29
CA ILE A 169 -10.37 16.62 -7.12
C ILE A 169 -11.68 16.82 -6.37
N VAL A 170 -11.68 17.70 -5.37
CA VAL A 170 -12.86 17.93 -4.51
C VAL A 170 -13.74 19.07 -4.99
N GLY A 171 -13.30 19.87 -5.97
CA GLY A 171 -14.02 21.06 -6.42
C GLY A 171 -14.33 22.00 -5.25
N ASP A 172 -15.55 22.51 -5.18
CA ASP A 172 -16.01 23.44 -4.13
C ASP A 172 -16.47 22.73 -2.84
N ASN A 173 -16.29 21.41 -2.72
CA ASN A 173 -16.74 20.64 -1.56
C ASN A 173 -15.85 20.81 -0.32
N GLY A 174 -14.72 21.51 -0.42
CA GLY A 174 -13.83 21.76 0.71
C GLY A 174 -13.34 20.48 1.38
N LEU A 175 -13.48 20.39 2.70
CA LEU A 175 -13.10 19.22 3.49
C LEU A 175 -14.24 18.20 3.69
N ALA A 176 -15.42 18.40 3.09
CA ALA A 176 -16.53 17.45 3.26
C ALA A 176 -16.20 16.00 2.86
N PRO A 177 -15.42 15.73 1.78
CA PRO A 177 -14.98 14.37 1.48
C PRO A 177 -14.09 13.77 2.57
N LEU A 178 -13.26 14.56 3.26
CA LEU A 178 -12.42 14.11 4.36
C LEU A 178 -13.27 13.62 5.54
N TYR A 179 -14.26 14.39 5.94
CA TYR A 179 -15.15 14.01 7.05
C TYR A 179 -15.95 12.75 6.72
N ARG A 180 -16.41 12.59 5.48
CA ARG A 180 -17.08 11.36 5.04
C ARG A 180 -16.14 10.15 5.04
N ALA A 181 -14.90 10.33 4.60
CA ALA A 181 -13.90 9.28 4.65
C ALA A 181 -13.55 8.88 6.10
N ARG A 182 -13.45 9.86 7.01
CA ARG A 182 -13.25 9.63 8.44
C ARG A 182 -14.41 8.82 9.02
N GLU A 183 -15.64 9.21 8.74
CA GLU A 183 -16.84 8.49 9.18
C GLU A 183 -16.84 7.03 8.70
N ALA A 184 -16.52 6.80 7.41
CA ALA A 184 -16.45 5.44 6.86
C ALA A 184 -15.35 4.61 7.55
N ALA A 185 -14.16 5.19 7.76
CA ALA A 185 -13.05 4.54 8.44
C ALA A 185 -13.38 4.20 9.90
N ASP A 186 -14.03 5.12 10.63
CA ASP A 186 -14.47 4.90 12.01
C ASP A 186 -15.48 3.77 12.13
N ARG A 187 -16.45 3.72 11.24
CA ARG A 187 -17.49 2.67 11.22
C ARG A 187 -16.91 1.29 10.91
N LEU A 188 -15.81 1.24 10.17
CA LEU A 188 -15.10 -0.01 9.82
C LEU A 188 -14.02 -0.37 10.84
N GLY A 189 -13.65 0.53 11.75
CA GLY A 189 -12.51 0.35 12.65
C GLY A 189 -11.17 0.30 11.92
N LEU A 190 -11.05 0.98 10.77
CA LEU A 190 -9.88 0.95 9.89
C LEU A 190 -9.18 2.31 9.84
N PRO A 191 -7.88 2.34 9.50
CA PRO A 191 -7.17 3.60 9.29
C PRO A 191 -7.67 4.36 8.07
N LEU A 192 -7.48 5.68 8.11
CA LEU A 192 -7.70 6.59 7.01
C LEU A 192 -6.35 6.97 6.37
N MET A 193 -6.27 6.90 5.04
CA MET A 193 -5.13 7.46 4.30
C MET A 193 -5.57 8.71 3.54
N VAL A 194 -4.87 9.82 3.77
CA VAL A 194 -5.15 11.12 3.16
C VAL A 194 -4.06 11.52 2.18
N HIS A 195 -4.46 11.96 0.98
CA HIS A 195 -3.61 12.59 -0.03
C HIS A 195 -3.91 14.11 -0.05
N PRO A 196 -3.06 14.95 0.53
CA PRO A 196 -3.39 16.35 0.79
C PRO A 196 -2.72 17.34 -0.16
N SER A 197 -2.34 16.98 -1.36
CA SER A 197 -1.70 17.94 -2.29
C SER A 197 -2.64 19.10 -2.58
N ASP A 198 -2.29 20.30 -2.15
CA ASP A 198 -3.08 21.51 -2.32
C ASP A 198 -4.53 21.37 -1.79
N PRO A 199 -4.74 21.08 -0.49
CA PRO A 199 -6.08 20.91 0.08
C PRO A 199 -6.84 22.24 0.20
N TRP A 200 -8.16 22.15 0.38
CA TRP A 200 -8.93 23.23 0.97
C TRP A 200 -8.60 23.33 2.47
N GLY A 201 -8.57 24.55 2.99
CA GLY A 201 -8.21 24.79 4.39
C GLY A 201 -6.72 24.67 4.66
N SER A 202 -6.34 24.76 5.93
CA SER A 202 -4.96 24.62 6.37
C SER A 202 -4.57 23.13 6.51
N LEU A 203 -3.26 22.87 6.48
CA LEU A 203 -2.76 21.55 6.79
C LEU A 203 -3.14 21.11 8.22
N ASP A 204 -3.15 22.04 9.17
CA ASP A 204 -3.53 21.78 10.57
C ASP A 204 -4.97 21.28 10.68
N GLU A 205 -5.90 21.81 9.88
CA GLU A 205 -7.28 21.30 9.83
C GLU A 205 -7.34 19.87 9.32
N VAL A 206 -6.54 19.54 8.29
CA VAL A 206 -6.47 18.16 7.76
C VAL A 206 -5.85 17.22 8.79
N LEU A 207 -4.72 17.61 9.41
CA LEU A 207 -4.04 16.82 10.42
C LEU A 207 -4.91 16.61 11.66
N GLY A 208 -5.70 17.62 12.06
CA GLY A 208 -6.63 17.54 13.19
C GLY A 208 -7.74 16.49 13.04
N VAL A 209 -8.01 16.01 11.82
CA VAL A 209 -8.96 14.91 11.55
C VAL A 209 -8.29 13.54 11.67
N LEU A 210 -6.96 13.47 11.52
CA LEU A 210 -6.20 12.22 11.57
C LEU A 210 -6.04 11.73 13.01
N ARG A 211 -5.90 10.42 13.17
CA ARG A 211 -5.70 9.73 14.43
C ARG A 211 -4.47 8.84 14.35
N ARG A 212 -4.00 8.40 15.51
CA ARG A 212 -2.93 7.41 15.56
C ARG A 212 -3.28 6.16 14.73
N GLY A 213 -2.40 5.83 13.78
CA GLY A 213 -2.60 4.71 12.84
C GLY A 213 -3.08 5.15 11.47
N ASP A 214 -3.56 6.39 11.32
CA ASP A 214 -3.87 6.96 10.00
C ASP A 214 -2.59 7.29 9.22
N VAL A 215 -2.73 7.48 7.92
CA VAL A 215 -1.62 7.70 7.01
C VAL A 215 -1.77 9.04 6.29
N PHE A 216 -0.80 9.90 6.47
CA PHE A 216 -0.62 11.11 5.69
C PHE A 216 0.39 10.82 4.58
N THR A 217 -0.08 10.60 3.35
CA THR A 217 0.81 10.23 2.23
C THR A 217 1.34 11.47 1.52
N HIS A 218 2.48 11.34 0.82
CA HIS A 218 3.16 12.43 0.12
C HIS A 218 3.59 13.60 1.02
N CYS A 219 3.97 13.32 2.25
CA CYS A 219 4.30 14.34 3.25
C CYS A 219 5.57 15.17 2.91
N PHE A 220 6.44 14.66 2.06
CA PHE A 220 7.68 15.34 1.62
C PHE A 220 7.54 15.84 0.19
N HIS A 221 6.80 16.92 0.00
CA HIS A 221 6.66 17.57 -1.31
C HIS A 221 7.00 19.08 -1.21
N GLY A 222 7.48 19.65 -2.31
CA GLY A 222 7.84 21.07 -2.39
C GLY A 222 6.69 21.99 -2.83
N ARG A 223 5.43 21.60 -2.61
CA ARG A 223 4.26 22.40 -3.05
C ARG A 223 3.46 22.88 -1.83
N GLY A 224 3.28 24.21 -1.72
CA GLY A 224 2.44 24.78 -0.67
C GLY A 224 2.84 24.39 0.75
N GLU A 225 1.86 24.31 1.64
CA GLU A 225 2.07 23.82 3.00
C GLU A 225 2.45 22.32 2.99
N ASN A 226 3.42 21.97 3.81
CA ASN A 226 3.89 20.61 3.99
C ASN A 226 4.03 20.27 5.48
N ILE A 227 4.48 19.06 5.79
CA ILE A 227 4.63 18.58 7.18
C ILE A 227 5.65 19.38 8.00
N LEU A 228 6.53 20.14 7.35
CA LEU A 228 7.50 21.00 8.03
C LEU A 228 6.93 22.42 8.15
N ASP A 229 7.24 23.07 9.28
CA ASP A 229 6.99 24.49 9.46
C ASP A 229 8.06 25.36 8.76
N ASP A 230 7.95 26.67 8.87
CA ASP A 230 8.90 27.62 8.29
C ASP A 230 10.31 27.51 8.90
N GLY A 231 10.45 26.91 10.06
CA GLY A 231 11.72 26.61 10.74
C GLY A 231 12.34 25.27 10.30
N GLY A 232 11.61 24.47 9.50
CA GLY A 232 12.04 23.13 9.07
C GLY A 232 11.79 22.04 10.12
N GLU A 233 11.02 22.34 11.17
CA GLU A 233 10.62 21.38 12.19
C GLU A 233 9.28 20.71 11.81
N ILE A 234 9.08 19.47 12.29
CA ILE A 234 7.81 18.78 12.06
C ILE A 234 6.69 19.50 12.80
N ARG A 235 5.62 19.87 12.09
CA ARG A 235 4.44 20.49 12.69
C ARG A 235 3.85 19.58 13.78
N PRO A 236 3.44 20.13 14.91
CA PRO A 236 2.73 19.37 15.94
C PRO A 236 1.37 18.90 15.38
N CYS A 237 1.08 17.60 15.53
CA CYS A 237 -0.17 16.96 15.14
C CYS A 237 -0.98 16.57 16.38
#